data_c20f9206a3f50db6ad1d642a0b06fafd
#
_entry.id   c20f9206a3f50db6ad1d642a0b06fafd
#
_cell.length_a   1.000
_cell.length_b   1.000
_cell.length_c   1.000
_cell.angle_alpha   90.00
_cell.angle_beta   90.00
_cell.angle_gamma   90.00
#
_symmetry.space_group_name_H-M   'P 1'
#
loop_
_entity.id
_entity.type
_entity.pdbx_description
1 polymer ?
#
loop_
_entity_poly.entity_id
_entity_poly.type
_entity_poly.pdbx_seq_one_letter_code
_entity_poly.pdbx_strand_id
1 'polypeptide(L)'
;MKKLLACFLALTLLLIAPAMADEAAPLFQQDVVILFTSDVHCGVETNFGYAGLACVRDAYEKAGNHVLLVDNGDSIQGEPVGTMTSGEANIKLMNAVGYDIATMGNHEFDYGMDRFFALTEMAAFPYISCNFNKDGELQFAPYVIKEFDGVKIAFVGITTPKTLTSSTPKYFQDENGNFIYGFFEDETGEKLYAAVQKAVDDARAEGAQFVIAMAHLGNEDECHPYTYADVLANTTGINALLDGHSHDTDHVEMLNKAGETVLRQGCGTKLEGIGYLKIAAKDGAMKAGVMLWNCDDFNATELYALDTDVTKAVSEATDELNAALAEVVAKSDVDLTINDPTATKEDGSPVRIIRSAETNLGDLCADAYRYVSGADVAFVNGGGIRVSIKAGDITRNDILKVHPFGNALCVCEATGQQILDALELSVSVLPGEYGGFLHVSGLTFEVDTSIPTGVKRDEKNMFAGIEGDRRVSNVLVGGEPIDPEKTYTVASHNYLLHNGGDGNNIFENCTFTQESVMLDNQVLLTYITEGLNGVVGEQYANPYGEGRIIAK
;
A
#
# COMPACT_ATOMS: atom_id res chain seq x y z
N MET A 1 83.53 -44.63 -30.75
CA MET A 1 82.59 -44.16 -31.74
C MET A 1 81.35 -45.06 -31.68
N LYS A 2 80.35 -44.64 -31.05
CA LYS A 2 78.99 -44.45 -31.48
C LYS A 2 78.36 -45.62 -32.20
N LYS A 3 77.42 -46.32 -31.57
CA LYS A 3 76.03 -46.34 -32.03
C LYS A 3 75.16 -47.09 -31.02
N LEU A 4 74.19 -46.36 -30.56
CA LEU A 4 72.98 -46.71 -29.88
C LEU A 4 72.34 -47.98 -30.41
N LEU A 5 71.84 -48.82 -29.51
CA LEU A 5 70.76 -49.74 -29.75
C LEU A 5 69.64 -49.46 -28.77
N ALA A 6 68.57 -48.94 -29.32
CA ALA A 6 67.37 -48.57 -28.52
C ALA A 6 66.50 -49.88 -28.37
N CYS A 7 66.28 -50.26 -27.13
CA CYS A 7 65.23 -51.20 -26.77
C CYS A 7 63.90 -50.51 -26.65
N PHE A 8 62.95 -50.81 -27.53
CA PHE A 8 61.58 -50.40 -27.40
C PHE A 8 60.91 -51.23 -26.31
N LEU A 9 60.68 -50.57 -25.17
CA LEU A 9 59.74 -51.09 -24.16
C LEU A 9 58.41 -50.39 -24.40
N ALA A 10 57.42 -51.09 -24.98
CA ALA A 10 56.05 -50.62 -25.13
C ALA A 10 55.39 -50.62 -23.77
N LEU A 11 55.38 -49.48 -23.10
CA LEU A 11 54.58 -49.22 -21.92
C LEU A 11 53.23 -48.70 -22.38
N THR A 12 52.22 -49.54 -22.39
CA THR A 12 50.82 -49.14 -22.57
C THR A 12 50.40 -48.36 -21.33
N LEU A 13 50.62 -47.06 -21.36
CA LEU A 13 49.91 -46.13 -20.46
C LEU A 13 48.43 -46.12 -20.84
N LEU A 14 47.59 -46.82 -20.07
CA LEU A 14 46.18 -46.51 -19.99
C LEU A 14 46.06 -45.10 -19.45
N LEU A 15 45.92 -44.11 -20.32
CA LEU A 15 45.39 -42.79 -19.95
C LEU A 15 43.93 -43.02 -19.54
N ILE A 16 43.71 -43.19 -18.24
CA ILE A 16 42.40 -42.91 -17.65
C ILE A 16 42.24 -41.41 -17.80
N ALA A 17 41.57 -40.98 -18.87
CA ALA A 17 41.04 -39.62 -18.94
C ALA A 17 40.10 -39.48 -17.74
N PRO A 18 40.26 -38.46 -16.89
CA PRO A 18 39.21 -38.15 -15.92
C PRO A 18 37.93 -37.96 -16.75
N ALA A 19 36.91 -38.76 -16.45
CA ALA A 19 35.58 -38.46 -16.95
C ALA A 19 35.27 -37.03 -16.51
N MET A 20 35.33 -36.12 -17.45
CA MET A 20 34.74 -34.79 -17.26
C MET A 20 33.28 -35.13 -16.97
N ALA A 21 32.86 -34.92 -15.73
CA ALA A 21 31.44 -34.90 -15.44
C ALA A 21 30.86 -33.92 -16.45
N ASP A 22 29.92 -34.38 -17.28
CA ASP A 22 29.14 -33.51 -18.13
C ASP A 22 28.54 -32.45 -17.16
N GLU A 23 29.09 -31.25 -17.22
CA GLU A 23 28.43 -30.12 -16.51
C GLU A 23 27.04 -30.05 -17.15
N ALA A 24 26.01 -30.22 -16.35
CA ALA A 24 24.63 -30.12 -16.84
C ALA A 24 24.49 -28.81 -17.63
N ALA A 25 23.82 -28.88 -18.77
CA ALA A 25 23.56 -27.67 -19.55
C ALA A 25 22.91 -26.62 -18.64
N PRO A 26 23.27 -25.33 -18.81
CA PRO A 26 22.67 -24.29 -18.01
C PRO A 26 21.15 -24.29 -18.19
N LEU A 27 20.41 -23.94 -17.14
CA LEU A 27 18.96 -23.92 -17.12
C LEU A 27 18.41 -22.87 -18.09
N PHE A 28 19.08 -21.70 -18.16
CA PHE A 28 18.80 -20.60 -19.10
C PHE A 28 20.07 -20.26 -19.88
N GLN A 29 19.93 -19.58 -21.01
CA GLN A 29 21.08 -19.02 -21.76
C GLN A 29 21.66 -17.79 -21.05
N GLN A 30 20.80 -17.02 -20.39
CA GLN A 30 21.11 -15.79 -19.65
C GLN A 30 20.39 -15.81 -18.32
N ASP A 31 20.88 -15.06 -17.32
CA ASP A 31 20.16 -14.89 -16.07
C ASP A 31 18.78 -14.25 -16.32
N VAL A 32 17.78 -14.68 -15.58
CA VAL A 32 16.46 -14.04 -15.57
C VAL A 32 16.42 -13.07 -14.39
N VAL A 33 16.11 -11.80 -14.66
CA VAL A 33 15.97 -10.73 -13.68
C VAL A 33 14.53 -10.25 -13.70
N ILE A 34 13.86 -10.36 -12.57
CA ILE A 34 12.53 -9.82 -12.34
C ILE A 34 12.75 -8.56 -11.49
N LEU A 35 12.55 -7.39 -12.10
CA LEU A 35 12.45 -6.12 -11.40
C LEU A 35 11.02 -5.95 -10.92
N PHE A 36 10.82 -5.42 -9.72
CA PHE A 36 9.49 -5.18 -9.22
C PHE A 36 9.36 -3.88 -8.46
N THR A 37 8.16 -3.33 -8.54
CA THR A 37 7.70 -2.18 -7.75
C THR A 37 6.47 -2.56 -6.94
N SER A 38 6.21 -1.80 -5.90
CA SER A 38 5.01 -1.84 -5.09
C SER A 38 4.77 -0.46 -4.48
N ASP A 39 3.52 -0.15 -4.19
CA ASP A 39 3.18 1.06 -3.42
C ASP A 39 3.77 2.34 -4.04
N VAL A 40 3.76 2.41 -5.38
CA VAL A 40 4.30 3.56 -6.11
C VAL A 40 3.50 4.83 -5.80
N HIS A 41 2.20 4.68 -5.51
CA HIS A 41 1.32 5.78 -5.08
C HIS A 41 1.47 7.03 -5.95
N CYS A 42 1.53 6.85 -7.26
CA CYS A 42 1.75 7.92 -8.24
C CYS A 42 2.99 8.77 -8.00
N GLY A 43 4.02 8.25 -7.35
CA GLY A 43 5.31 8.89 -7.13
C GLY A 43 6.16 8.97 -8.40
N VAL A 44 5.58 9.56 -9.47
CA VAL A 44 6.12 9.51 -10.85
C VAL A 44 7.50 10.15 -11.02
N GLU A 45 7.80 11.18 -10.21
CA GLU A 45 9.10 11.87 -10.17
C GLU A 45 9.78 11.75 -8.80
N THR A 46 9.22 10.99 -7.86
CA THR A 46 9.74 10.83 -6.51
C THR A 46 10.82 9.75 -6.49
N ASN A 47 11.93 9.98 -5.77
CA ASN A 47 13.05 9.05 -5.65
C ASN A 47 13.62 8.62 -7.03
N PHE A 48 13.61 7.33 -7.39
CA PHE A 48 13.98 6.89 -8.74
C PHE A 48 13.04 7.46 -9.80
N GLY A 49 11.77 7.64 -9.49
CA GLY A 49 10.73 7.93 -10.45
C GLY A 49 10.68 6.90 -11.60
N TYR A 50 9.72 7.06 -12.50
CA TYR A 50 9.62 6.14 -13.65
C TYR A 50 10.79 6.25 -14.62
N ALA A 51 11.41 7.42 -14.72
CA ALA A 51 12.60 7.59 -15.56
C ALA A 51 13.80 6.79 -15.02
N GLY A 52 14.01 6.78 -13.70
CA GLY A 52 15.04 5.97 -13.06
C GLY A 52 14.78 4.48 -13.18
N LEU A 53 13.54 4.06 -12.99
CA LEU A 53 13.12 2.67 -13.17
C LEU A 53 13.41 2.19 -14.60
N ALA A 54 13.07 2.99 -15.62
CA ALA A 54 13.37 2.68 -17.02
C ALA A 54 14.88 2.54 -17.28
N CYS A 55 15.70 3.42 -16.69
CA CYS A 55 17.16 3.32 -16.79
C CYS A 55 17.71 2.04 -16.16
N VAL A 56 17.19 1.62 -15.01
CA VAL A 56 17.59 0.37 -14.35
C VAL A 56 17.20 -0.84 -15.21
N ARG A 57 15.98 -0.87 -15.73
CA ARG A 57 15.54 -1.92 -16.67
C ARG A 57 16.47 -2.04 -17.86
N ASP A 58 16.71 -0.93 -18.54
CA ASP A 58 17.61 -0.81 -19.70
C ASP A 58 19.03 -1.31 -19.39
N ALA A 59 19.56 -1.02 -18.20
CA ALA A 59 20.88 -1.46 -17.78
C ALA A 59 20.98 -2.98 -17.69
N TYR A 60 19.98 -3.64 -17.11
CA TYR A 60 19.93 -5.11 -17.04
C TYR A 60 19.74 -5.77 -18.41
N GLU A 61 18.91 -5.20 -19.28
CA GLU A 61 18.73 -5.68 -20.68
C GLU A 61 20.04 -5.57 -21.47
N LYS A 62 20.72 -4.42 -21.39
CA LYS A 62 22.02 -4.19 -22.05
C LYS A 62 23.14 -5.08 -21.49
N ALA A 63 23.04 -5.52 -20.24
CA ALA A 63 23.93 -6.50 -19.65
C ALA A 63 23.69 -7.92 -20.16
N GLY A 64 22.64 -8.14 -20.96
CA GLY A 64 22.32 -9.40 -21.59
C GLY A 64 21.48 -10.33 -20.73
N ASN A 65 20.69 -9.82 -19.78
CA ASN A 65 19.76 -10.62 -19.01
C ASN A 65 18.40 -10.72 -19.72
N HIS A 66 17.63 -11.76 -19.41
CA HIS A 66 16.18 -11.74 -19.61
C HIS A 66 15.58 -10.87 -18.51
N VAL A 67 14.84 -9.82 -18.85
CA VAL A 67 14.28 -8.87 -17.87
C VAL A 67 12.77 -8.88 -17.95
N LEU A 68 12.12 -8.92 -16.79
CA LEU A 68 10.69 -8.63 -16.59
C LEU A 68 10.58 -7.50 -15.58
N LEU A 69 9.60 -6.62 -15.77
CA LEU A 69 9.21 -5.58 -14.83
C LEU A 69 7.77 -5.82 -14.38
N VAL A 70 7.57 -6.00 -13.07
CA VAL A 70 6.27 -6.35 -12.51
C VAL A 70 5.88 -5.37 -11.41
N ASP A 71 4.56 -5.21 -11.16
CA ASP A 71 4.02 -4.34 -10.12
C ASP A 71 3.16 -5.11 -9.13
N ASN A 72 3.36 -4.87 -7.85
CA ASN A 72 2.66 -5.55 -6.77
C ASN A 72 1.50 -4.72 -6.17
N GLY A 73 0.99 -3.73 -6.90
CA GLY A 73 -0.19 -2.96 -6.54
C GLY A 73 0.10 -1.65 -5.81
N ASP A 74 -0.98 -0.91 -5.53
CA ASP A 74 -0.99 0.43 -4.97
C ASP A 74 -0.21 1.45 -5.82
N SER A 75 -0.42 1.37 -7.12
CA SER A 75 0.31 2.21 -8.08
C SER A 75 -0.45 3.48 -8.47
N ILE A 76 -1.80 3.45 -8.53
CA ILE A 76 -2.63 4.45 -9.23
C ILE A 76 -3.17 5.57 -8.35
N GLN A 77 -3.04 5.48 -7.03
CA GLN A 77 -3.54 6.44 -6.04
C GLN A 77 -2.39 6.96 -5.16
N GLY A 78 -2.46 8.21 -4.69
CA GLY A 78 -1.49 8.78 -3.72
C GLY A 78 -1.08 10.21 -4.06
N GLU A 79 -0.10 10.41 -4.93
CA GLU A 79 0.33 11.76 -5.31
C GLU A 79 -0.74 12.48 -6.16
N PRO A 80 -0.74 13.83 -6.20
CA PRO A 80 -1.81 14.61 -6.86
C PRO A 80 -2.10 14.23 -8.30
N VAL A 81 -1.11 13.76 -9.06
CA VAL A 81 -1.32 13.30 -10.45
C VAL A 81 -2.29 12.13 -10.52
N GLY A 82 -2.25 11.22 -9.55
CA GLY A 82 -3.20 10.11 -9.44
C GLY A 82 -4.61 10.61 -9.16
N THR A 83 -4.78 11.44 -8.13
CA THR A 83 -6.08 11.99 -7.73
C THR A 83 -6.72 12.82 -8.86
N MET A 84 -5.97 13.70 -9.50
CA MET A 84 -6.50 14.59 -10.56
C MET A 84 -6.85 13.86 -11.86
N THR A 85 -6.24 12.71 -12.12
CA THR A 85 -6.50 11.91 -13.33
C THR A 85 -7.26 10.61 -13.04
N SER A 86 -7.63 10.38 -11.77
CA SER A 86 -8.21 9.11 -11.31
C SER A 86 -7.41 7.91 -11.83
N GLY A 87 -6.09 7.95 -11.64
CA GLY A 87 -5.13 6.90 -11.98
C GLY A 87 -4.68 6.83 -13.45
N GLU A 88 -5.33 7.55 -14.37
CA GLU A 88 -5.07 7.41 -15.82
C GLU A 88 -3.63 7.75 -16.23
N ALA A 89 -3.09 8.86 -15.70
CA ALA A 89 -1.73 9.27 -16.00
C ALA A 89 -0.73 8.18 -15.57
N ASN A 90 -0.95 7.56 -14.43
CA ASN A 90 -0.06 6.52 -13.93
C ASN A 90 -0.04 5.28 -14.83
N ILE A 91 -1.21 4.80 -15.29
CA ILE A 91 -1.27 3.67 -16.24
C ILE A 91 -0.56 4.00 -17.56
N LYS A 92 -0.71 5.24 -18.08
CA LYS A 92 0.04 5.67 -19.27
C LYS A 92 1.55 5.63 -19.06
N LEU A 93 2.01 6.05 -17.88
CA LEU A 93 3.43 6.01 -17.53
C LEU A 93 3.94 4.58 -17.35
N MET A 94 3.19 3.70 -16.70
CA MET A 94 3.51 2.27 -16.59
C MET A 94 3.63 1.62 -17.98
N ASN A 95 2.73 1.95 -18.92
CA ASN A 95 2.82 1.51 -20.31
C ASN A 95 4.11 2.01 -20.99
N ALA A 96 4.48 3.28 -20.79
CA ALA A 96 5.68 3.86 -21.37
C ALA A 96 6.97 3.23 -20.81
N VAL A 97 7.02 2.94 -19.52
CA VAL A 97 8.16 2.23 -18.88
C VAL A 97 8.23 0.77 -19.30
N GLY A 98 7.08 0.19 -19.68
CA GLY A 98 6.99 -1.16 -20.21
C GLY A 98 6.84 -2.24 -19.15
N TYR A 99 5.91 -2.07 -18.22
CA TYR A 99 5.54 -3.16 -17.30
C TYR A 99 5.06 -4.38 -18.06
N ASP A 100 5.33 -5.56 -17.50
CA ASP A 100 5.04 -6.87 -18.11
C ASP A 100 3.86 -7.58 -17.45
N ILE A 101 3.61 -7.34 -16.15
CA ILE A 101 2.53 -7.94 -15.34
C ILE A 101 2.28 -7.01 -14.15
N ALA A 102 1.02 -6.92 -13.68
CA ALA A 102 0.68 -6.30 -12.41
C ALA A 102 -0.29 -7.17 -11.60
N THR A 103 -0.25 -7.05 -10.29
CA THR A 103 -1.34 -7.42 -9.40
C THR A 103 -1.97 -6.17 -8.82
N MET A 104 -3.07 -6.30 -8.09
CA MET A 104 -3.74 -5.16 -7.47
C MET A 104 -3.45 -5.11 -5.97
N GLY A 105 -3.25 -3.91 -5.44
CA GLY A 105 -3.32 -3.63 -4.01
C GLY A 105 -4.72 -3.16 -3.60
N ASN A 106 -4.84 -2.55 -2.44
CA ASN A 106 -6.13 -2.04 -1.98
C ASN A 106 -6.48 -0.68 -2.62
N HIS A 107 -5.51 0.13 -2.96
CA HIS A 107 -5.74 1.47 -3.53
C HIS A 107 -6.05 1.47 -5.03
N GLU A 108 -5.98 0.35 -5.73
CA GLU A 108 -6.50 0.22 -7.08
C GLU A 108 -8.02 0.42 -7.16
N PHE A 109 -8.74 0.25 -6.06
CA PHE A 109 -10.21 0.37 -6.02
C PHE A 109 -10.71 1.75 -5.53
N ASP A 110 -9.83 2.67 -5.14
CA ASP A 110 -10.21 3.95 -4.51
C ASP A 110 -11.00 4.89 -5.41
N TYR A 111 -10.89 4.74 -6.73
CA TYR A 111 -11.70 5.50 -7.70
C TYR A 111 -12.96 4.77 -8.15
N GLY A 112 -13.31 3.67 -7.47
CA GLY A 112 -14.49 2.85 -7.73
C GLY A 112 -14.26 1.75 -8.76
N MET A 113 -15.13 0.74 -8.73
CA MET A 113 -14.99 -0.49 -9.49
C MET A 113 -14.97 -0.28 -11.00
N ASP A 114 -15.87 0.56 -11.54
CA ASP A 114 -15.93 0.85 -12.97
C ASP A 114 -14.63 1.52 -13.46
N ARG A 115 -14.07 2.42 -12.65
CA ARG A 115 -12.81 3.07 -12.98
C ARG A 115 -11.64 2.10 -12.94
N PHE A 116 -11.59 1.23 -11.93
CA PHE A 116 -10.58 0.19 -11.85
C PHE A 116 -10.57 -0.69 -13.11
N PHE A 117 -11.73 -1.23 -13.54
CA PHE A 117 -11.79 -2.03 -14.77
C PHE A 117 -11.37 -1.22 -16.00
N ALA A 118 -11.80 0.04 -16.13
CA ALA A 118 -11.37 0.89 -17.24
C ALA A 118 -9.85 1.10 -17.27
N LEU A 119 -9.20 1.25 -16.12
CA LEU A 119 -7.75 1.39 -16.01
C LEU A 119 -7.02 0.08 -16.39
N THR A 120 -7.54 -1.08 -15.98
CA THR A 120 -6.94 -2.37 -16.38
C THR A 120 -7.06 -2.63 -17.87
N GLU A 121 -8.13 -2.14 -18.54
CA GLU A 121 -8.26 -2.19 -20.00
C GLU A 121 -7.29 -1.25 -20.73
N MET A 122 -6.88 -0.14 -20.10
CA MET A 122 -5.89 0.79 -20.65
C MET A 122 -4.45 0.28 -20.52
N ALA A 123 -4.19 -0.63 -19.58
CA ALA A 123 -2.87 -1.21 -19.35
C ALA A 123 -2.43 -2.08 -20.53
N ALA A 124 -1.17 -1.91 -20.98
CA ALA A 124 -0.58 -2.74 -22.03
C ALA A 124 -0.06 -4.09 -21.49
N PHE A 125 -0.26 -4.36 -20.22
CA PHE A 125 0.13 -5.56 -19.47
C PHE A 125 -1.07 -6.16 -18.75
N PRO A 126 -1.08 -7.48 -18.49
CA PRO A 126 -2.17 -8.12 -17.75
C PRO A 126 -2.10 -7.78 -16.26
N TYR A 127 -3.26 -7.52 -15.65
CA TYR A 127 -3.48 -7.67 -14.22
C TYR A 127 -3.82 -9.13 -13.91
N ILE A 128 -3.31 -9.64 -12.78
CA ILE A 128 -3.55 -11.01 -12.31
C ILE A 128 -3.99 -11.02 -10.85
N SER A 129 -4.90 -11.93 -10.48
CA SER A 129 -5.27 -12.17 -9.08
C SER A 129 -5.90 -13.56 -8.93
N CYS A 130 -5.41 -14.35 -7.98
CA CYS A 130 -5.97 -15.65 -7.67
C CYS A 130 -7.12 -15.59 -6.67
N ASN A 131 -7.44 -14.42 -6.14
CA ASN A 131 -8.42 -14.28 -5.07
C ASN A 131 -9.44 -13.14 -5.25
N PHE A 132 -9.22 -12.15 -6.13
CA PHE A 132 -10.25 -11.17 -6.43
C PHE A 132 -11.38 -11.79 -7.24
N ASN A 133 -12.58 -11.80 -6.67
CA ASN A 133 -13.74 -12.49 -7.23
C ASN A 133 -15.02 -11.66 -7.16
N LYS A 134 -15.99 -12.00 -8.02
CA LYS A 134 -17.36 -11.54 -7.93
C LYS A 134 -18.27 -12.75 -7.78
N ASP A 135 -19.02 -12.81 -6.68
CA ASP A 135 -19.90 -13.95 -6.37
C ASP A 135 -19.18 -15.31 -6.46
N GLY A 136 -17.89 -15.35 -6.07
CA GLY A 136 -17.03 -16.54 -6.09
C GLY A 136 -16.34 -16.81 -7.44
N GLU A 137 -16.60 -16.04 -8.50
CA GLU A 137 -15.94 -16.17 -9.81
C GLU A 137 -14.78 -15.19 -9.95
N LEU A 138 -13.58 -15.68 -10.23
CA LEU A 138 -12.39 -14.84 -10.43
C LEU A 138 -12.60 -13.84 -11.56
N GLN A 139 -12.21 -12.59 -11.33
CA GLN A 139 -12.33 -11.52 -12.31
C GLN A 139 -11.11 -11.38 -13.23
N PHE A 140 -9.97 -11.94 -12.81
CA PHE A 140 -8.72 -11.94 -13.56
C PHE A 140 -8.12 -13.35 -13.62
N ALA A 141 -7.17 -13.56 -14.52
CA ALA A 141 -6.37 -14.78 -14.51
C ALA A 141 -5.64 -14.93 -13.17
N PRO A 142 -5.66 -16.11 -12.53
CA PRO A 142 -5.00 -16.32 -11.25
C PRO A 142 -3.47 -16.24 -11.35
N TYR A 143 -2.92 -16.53 -12.52
CA TYR A 143 -1.49 -16.48 -12.80
C TYR A 143 -1.23 -16.29 -14.30
N VAL A 144 0.02 -15.93 -14.61
CA VAL A 144 0.57 -15.87 -15.97
C VAL A 144 1.87 -16.67 -15.99
N ILE A 145 2.12 -17.43 -17.07
CA ILE A 145 3.38 -18.14 -17.29
C ILE A 145 4.19 -17.41 -18.35
N LYS A 146 5.44 -17.07 -18.02
CA LYS A 146 6.47 -16.59 -18.96
C LYS A 146 7.47 -17.72 -19.19
N GLU A 147 7.95 -17.87 -20.44
CA GLU A 147 8.89 -18.91 -20.80
C GLU A 147 10.18 -18.30 -21.33
N PHE A 148 11.31 -18.72 -20.78
CA PHE A 148 12.65 -18.36 -21.19
C PHE A 148 13.45 -19.63 -21.42
N ASP A 149 13.99 -19.80 -22.65
CA ASP A 149 14.83 -20.93 -23.02
C ASP A 149 14.21 -22.32 -22.74
N GLY A 150 12.87 -22.41 -22.77
CA GLY A 150 12.12 -23.64 -22.45
C GLY A 150 11.81 -23.83 -20.97
N VAL A 151 12.22 -22.90 -20.11
CA VAL A 151 11.90 -22.89 -18.67
C VAL A 151 10.70 -21.99 -18.40
N LYS A 152 9.69 -22.53 -17.76
CA LYS A 152 8.45 -21.83 -17.41
C LYS A 152 8.51 -21.27 -16.01
N ILE A 153 8.25 -19.96 -15.89
CA ILE A 153 8.13 -19.23 -14.64
C ILE A 153 6.69 -18.72 -14.53
N ALA A 154 5.97 -19.15 -13.50
CA ALA A 154 4.63 -18.67 -13.21
C ALA A 154 4.67 -17.49 -12.23
N PHE A 155 3.83 -16.50 -12.48
CA PHE A 155 3.56 -15.36 -11.60
C PHE A 155 2.12 -15.49 -11.11
N VAL A 156 1.92 -15.58 -9.79
CA VAL A 156 0.60 -15.72 -9.15
C VAL A 156 0.28 -14.42 -8.42
N GLY A 157 -0.84 -13.76 -8.76
CA GLY A 157 -1.26 -12.51 -8.13
C GLY A 157 -2.06 -12.76 -6.85
N ILE A 158 -1.76 -12.03 -5.77
CA ILE A 158 -2.43 -12.16 -4.47
C ILE A 158 -2.70 -10.77 -3.91
N THR A 159 -3.97 -10.46 -3.63
CA THR A 159 -4.39 -9.20 -3.00
C THR A 159 -4.89 -9.46 -1.58
N THR A 160 -4.54 -8.59 -0.63
CA THR A 160 -5.01 -8.75 0.75
C THR A 160 -6.53 -8.65 0.85
N PRO A 161 -7.23 -9.57 1.54
CA PRO A 161 -8.65 -9.42 1.84
C PRO A 161 -8.99 -8.17 2.66
N LYS A 162 -8.01 -7.59 3.34
CA LYS A 162 -8.13 -6.30 4.04
C LYS A 162 -8.61 -5.18 3.11
N THR A 163 -8.41 -5.31 1.79
CA THR A 163 -8.90 -4.40 0.75
C THR A 163 -10.37 -4.02 0.92
N LEU A 164 -11.22 -4.94 1.40
CA LEU A 164 -12.63 -4.65 1.64
C LEU A 164 -12.87 -3.49 2.60
N THR A 165 -11.93 -3.22 3.51
CA THR A 165 -12.03 -2.15 4.51
C THR A 165 -10.95 -1.09 4.39
N SER A 166 -9.80 -1.40 3.80
CA SER A 166 -8.73 -0.42 3.55
C SER A 166 -8.90 0.37 2.26
N SER A 167 -9.80 -0.06 1.35
CA SER A 167 -10.41 0.77 0.32
C SER A 167 -11.83 1.16 0.76
N THR A 168 -12.70 1.55 -0.17
CA THR A 168 -14.07 1.96 0.11
C THR A 168 -15.03 0.76 0.03
N PRO A 169 -15.54 0.19 1.15
CA PRO A 169 -16.37 -1.01 1.16
C PRO A 169 -17.58 -0.94 0.22
N LYS A 170 -18.17 0.24 0.08
CA LYS A 170 -19.30 0.50 -0.82
C LYS A 170 -19.05 0.07 -2.26
N TYR A 171 -17.82 0.12 -2.74
CA TYR A 171 -17.48 -0.24 -4.13
C TYR A 171 -17.50 -1.76 -4.37
N PHE A 172 -17.51 -2.55 -3.32
CA PHE A 172 -17.58 -4.02 -3.37
C PHE A 172 -19.00 -4.56 -3.20
N GLN A 173 -19.99 -3.66 -3.01
CA GLN A 173 -21.38 -3.98 -2.71
C GLN A 173 -22.31 -3.74 -3.90
N ASP A 174 -23.47 -4.40 -3.88
CA ASP A 174 -24.61 -4.08 -4.74
C ASP A 174 -25.41 -2.87 -4.20
N GLU A 175 -26.46 -2.48 -4.90
CA GLU A 175 -27.36 -1.37 -4.51
C GLU A 175 -28.11 -1.61 -3.18
N ASN A 176 -28.13 -2.85 -2.68
CA ASN A 176 -28.76 -3.23 -1.42
C ASN A 176 -27.75 -3.35 -0.26
N GLY A 177 -26.48 -3.05 -0.49
CA GLY A 177 -25.39 -3.14 0.49
C GLY A 177 -24.82 -4.56 0.68
N ASN A 178 -25.18 -5.54 -0.19
CA ASN A 178 -24.60 -6.87 -0.11
C ASN A 178 -23.25 -6.89 -0.82
N PHE A 179 -22.22 -7.44 -0.19
CA PHE A 179 -20.93 -7.65 -0.84
C PHE A 179 -21.09 -8.66 -1.97
N ILE A 180 -20.82 -8.22 -3.21
CA ILE A 180 -20.79 -9.05 -4.42
C ILE A 180 -19.36 -9.27 -4.92
N TYR A 181 -18.39 -8.43 -4.52
CA TYR A 181 -16.98 -8.64 -4.73
C TYR A 181 -16.30 -9.05 -3.41
N GLY A 182 -15.25 -9.84 -3.48
CA GLY A 182 -14.48 -10.30 -2.34
C GLY A 182 -13.11 -10.81 -2.74
N PHE A 183 -12.32 -11.22 -1.74
CA PHE A 183 -10.95 -11.69 -1.90
C PHE A 183 -10.73 -13.08 -1.28
N PHE A 184 -11.79 -13.88 -1.19
CA PHE A 184 -11.84 -15.17 -0.49
C PHE A 184 -11.46 -15.02 0.99
N GLU A 185 -12.01 -14.01 1.62
CA GLU A 185 -11.85 -13.72 3.03
C GLU A 185 -12.64 -14.69 3.93
N ASP A 186 -12.08 -14.99 5.10
CA ASP A 186 -12.75 -15.62 6.24
C ASP A 186 -11.93 -15.36 7.52
N GLU A 187 -12.48 -15.66 8.69
CA GLU A 187 -11.84 -15.42 9.99
C GLU A 187 -10.50 -16.15 10.17
N THR A 188 -10.24 -17.21 9.41
CA THR A 188 -9.07 -18.09 9.57
C THR A 188 -8.04 -17.96 8.46
N GLY A 189 -8.36 -17.28 7.34
CA GLY A 189 -7.55 -17.19 6.15
C GLY A 189 -7.57 -18.43 5.25
N GLU A 190 -8.31 -19.49 5.65
CA GLU A 190 -8.28 -20.77 4.93
C GLU A 190 -8.76 -20.66 3.48
N LYS A 191 -9.75 -19.79 3.19
CA LYS A 191 -10.23 -19.59 1.82
C LYS A 191 -9.16 -18.94 0.94
N LEU A 192 -8.44 -17.94 1.45
CA LEU A 192 -7.33 -17.32 0.75
C LEU A 192 -6.22 -18.33 0.48
N TYR A 193 -5.80 -19.08 1.53
CA TYR A 193 -4.73 -20.07 1.37
C TYR A 193 -5.09 -21.16 0.36
N ALA A 194 -6.36 -21.59 0.33
CA ALA A 194 -6.84 -22.56 -0.66
C ALA A 194 -6.83 -22.01 -2.09
N ALA A 195 -7.20 -20.73 -2.28
CA ALA A 195 -7.15 -20.07 -3.58
C ALA A 195 -5.71 -19.94 -4.09
N VAL A 196 -4.79 -19.50 -3.23
CA VAL A 196 -3.35 -19.40 -3.55
C VAL A 196 -2.78 -20.78 -3.88
N GLN A 197 -3.03 -21.80 -3.04
CA GLN A 197 -2.53 -23.15 -3.29
C GLN A 197 -3.04 -23.71 -4.60
N LYS A 198 -4.34 -23.48 -4.91
CA LYS A 198 -4.92 -23.91 -6.18
C LYS A 198 -4.21 -23.26 -7.37
N ALA A 199 -3.96 -21.97 -7.35
CA ALA A 199 -3.27 -21.27 -8.43
C ALA A 199 -1.83 -21.78 -8.63
N VAL A 200 -1.12 -22.05 -7.52
CA VAL A 200 0.23 -22.65 -7.54
C VAL A 200 0.20 -24.05 -8.14
N ASP A 201 -0.73 -24.90 -7.71
CA ASP A 201 -0.85 -26.28 -8.19
C ASP A 201 -1.22 -26.32 -9.68
N ASP A 202 -2.14 -25.46 -10.13
CA ASP A 202 -2.53 -25.35 -11.53
C ASP A 202 -1.33 -24.90 -12.40
N ALA A 203 -0.58 -23.88 -11.97
CA ALA A 203 0.62 -23.42 -12.65
C ALA A 203 1.70 -24.50 -12.74
N ARG A 204 1.90 -25.28 -11.65
CA ARG A 204 2.82 -26.44 -11.64
C ARG A 204 2.35 -27.53 -12.58
N ALA A 205 1.04 -27.81 -12.63
CA ALA A 205 0.48 -28.81 -13.56
C ALA A 205 0.65 -28.40 -15.03
N GLU A 206 0.71 -27.10 -15.34
CA GLU A 206 1.05 -26.56 -16.66
C GLU A 206 2.56 -26.57 -16.95
N GLY A 207 3.38 -27.05 -16.00
CA GLY A 207 4.81 -27.27 -16.17
C GLY A 207 5.69 -26.11 -15.70
N ALA A 208 5.17 -25.20 -14.85
CA ALA A 208 6.00 -24.16 -14.26
C ALA A 208 7.08 -24.76 -13.34
N GLN A 209 8.34 -24.48 -13.65
CA GLN A 209 9.49 -24.90 -12.84
C GLN A 209 9.75 -23.92 -11.68
N PHE A 210 9.37 -22.67 -11.86
CA PHE A 210 9.39 -21.64 -10.80
C PHE A 210 8.01 -21.02 -10.64
N VAL A 211 7.62 -20.74 -9.40
CA VAL A 211 6.41 -20.01 -9.08
C VAL A 211 6.79 -18.82 -8.19
N ILE A 212 6.51 -17.63 -8.67
CA ILE A 212 6.73 -16.35 -7.99
C ILE A 212 5.37 -15.79 -7.60
N ALA A 213 5.14 -15.58 -6.32
CA ALA A 213 3.97 -14.86 -5.86
C ALA A 213 4.21 -13.35 -5.99
N MET A 214 3.32 -12.66 -6.69
CA MET A 214 3.21 -11.21 -6.72
C MET A 214 2.11 -10.83 -5.74
N ALA A 215 2.50 -10.36 -4.56
CA ALA A 215 1.60 -10.21 -3.43
C ALA A 215 1.47 -8.75 -2.99
N HIS A 216 0.28 -8.43 -2.50
CA HIS A 216 0.02 -7.19 -1.78
C HIS A 216 -0.65 -7.56 -0.47
N LEU A 217 0.14 -8.09 0.48
CA LEU A 217 -0.35 -8.71 1.73
C LEU A 217 0.13 -7.97 2.97
N GLY A 218 1.39 -7.57 2.98
CA GLY A 218 2.01 -6.90 4.12
C GLY A 218 2.29 -7.80 5.32
N ASN A 219 2.72 -7.15 6.41
CA ASN A 219 3.13 -7.78 7.66
C ASN A 219 2.52 -7.12 8.91
N GLU A 220 1.62 -6.16 8.75
CA GLU A 220 1.00 -5.44 9.86
C GLU A 220 0.08 -6.35 10.69
N ASP A 221 0.08 -6.17 12.02
CA ASP A 221 -0.72 -7.01 12.94
C ASP A 221 -2.21 -7.03 12.59
N GLU A 222 -2.74 -5.93 12.05
CA GLU A 222 -4.14 -5.82 11.62
C GLU A 222 -4.47 -6.60 10.35
N CYS A 223 -3.45 -7.06 9.60
CA CYS A 223 -3.61 -7.86 8.39
C CYS A 223 -3.76 -9.35 8.65
N HIS A 224 -3.51 -9.84 9.89
CA HIS A 224 -3.79 -11.23 10.23
C HIS A 224 -5.27 -11.58 10.03
N PRO A 225 -5.58 -12.78 9.49
CA PRO A 225 -4.69 -13.90 9.12
C PRO A 225 -4.25 -13.88 7.65
N TYR A 226 -4.00 -12.74 7.06
CA TYR A 226 -3.74 -12.58 5.62
C TYR A 226 -2.35 -12.05 5.30
N THR A 227 -1.43 -11.96 6.28
CA THR A 227 -0.05 -11.51 6.04
C THR A 227 0.70 -12.45 5.10
N TYR A 228 1.80 -11.98 4.49
CA TYR A 228 2.65 -12.86 3.70
C TYR A 228 3.13 -14.09 4.48
N ALA A 229 3.38 -13.91 5.79
CA ALA A 229 3.81 -14.99 6.67
C ALA A 229 2.73 -16.04 6.87
N ASP A 230 1.46 -15.62 7.05
CA ASP A 230 0.33 -16.53 7.16
C ASP A 230 0.14 -17.33 5.87
N VAL A 231 0.19 -16.66 4.71
CA VAL A 231 0.05 -17.33 3.40
C VAL A 231 1.17 -18.34 3.18
N LEU A 232 2.43 -17.98 3.41
CA LEU A 232 3.56 -18.89 3.21
C LEU A 232 3.54 -20.07 4.19
N ALA A 233 3.18 -19.83 5.46
CA ALA A 233 3.06 -20.91 6.45
C ALA A 233 1.94 -21.93 6.13
N ASN A 234 0.96 -21.54 5.30
CA ASN A 234 -0.20 -22.38 4.96
C ASN A 234 -0.21 -22.90 3.51
N THR A 235 0.78 -22.55 2.70
CA THR A 235 0.88 -22.96 1.29
C THR A 235 2.21 -23.67 0.99
N THR A 236 2.32 -24.27 -0.19
CA THR A 236 3.53 -24.95 -0.68
C THR A 236 3.80 -24.61 -2.13
N GLY A 237 5.03 -24.82 -2.59
CA GLY A 237 5.37 -24.74 -4.01
C GLY A 237 5.65 -23.32 -4.53
N ILE A 238 5.54 -22.27 -3.71
CA ILE A 238 6.02 -20.92 -4.00
C ILE A 238 7.54 -20.89 -3.78
N ASN A 239 8.29 -20.35 -4.74
CA ASN A 239 9.75 -20.23 -4.66
C ASN A 239 10.20 -18.88 -4.11
N ALA A 240 9.52 -17.81 -4.49
CA ALA A 240 9.73 -16.47 -3.95
C ALA A 240 8.40 -15.72 -3.89
N LEU A 241 8.30 -14.76 -2.98
CA LEU A 241 7.17 -13.86 -2.80
C LEU A 241 7.68 -12.42 -2.82
N LEU A 242 7.21 -11.64 -3.77
CA LEU A 242 7.44 -10.21 -3.91
C LEU A 242 6.20 -9.52 -3.31
N ASP A 243 6.40 -8.65 -2.30
CA ASP A 243 5.30 -8.14 -1.49
C ASP A 243 5.22 -6.62 -1.46
N GLY A 244 4.04 -6.11 -1.14
CA GLY A 244 3.73 -4.72 -0.91
C GLY A 244 2.88 -4.49 0.35
N HIS A 245 2.13 -3.39 0.40
CA HIS A 245 1.19 -2.98 1.43
C HIS A 245 1.83 -2.35 2.68
N SER A 246 2.84 -2.97 3.28
CA SER A 246 3.50 -2.45 4.49
C SER A 246 4.55 -1.37 4.21
N HIS A 247 4.83 -1.04 2.95
CA HIS A 247 5.85 -0.07 2.55
C HIS A 247 7.26 -0.40 3.08
N ASP A 248 7.54 -1.66 3.42
CA ASP A 248 8.85 -2.08 3.94
C ASP A 248 9.83 -2.48 2.82
N THR A 249 11.13 -2.52 3.15
CA THR A 249 12.20 -2.99 2.27
C THR A 249 12.81 -4.30 2.75
N ASP A 250 12.12 -5.01 3.63
CA ASP A 250 12.63 -6.17 4.32
C ASP A 250 12.86 -7.36 3.38
N HIS A 251 13.96 -8.07 3.63
CA HIS A 251 14.26 -9.36 3.04
C HIS A 251 14.14 -10.45 4.11
N VAL A 252 13.25 -11.40 3.88
CA VAL A 252 12.98 -12.48 4.83
C VAL A 252 13.10 -13.84 4.13
N GLU A 253 13.86 -14.76 4.73
CA GLU A 253 13.82 -16.18 4.37
C GLU A 253 12.99 -16.92 5.41
N MET A 254 11.92 -17.58 4.98
CA MET A 254 11.07 -18.32 5.89
C MET A 254 10.68 -19.69 5.33
N LEU A 255 10.21 -20.58 6.21
CA LEU A 255 9.78 -21.90 5.80
C LEU A 255 8.29 -21.89 5.43
N ASN A 256 7.97 -22.50 4.28
CA ASN A 256 6.60 -22.77 3.88
C ASN A 256 6.01 -23.97 4.66
N LYS A 257 4.74 -24.29 4.38
CA LYS A 257 4.03 -25.44 4.99
C LYS A 257 4.74 -26.79 4.83
N ALA A 258 5.55 -26.97 3.79
CA ALA A 258 6.34 -28.18 3.55
C ALA A 258 7.74 -28.16 4.20
N GLY A 259 8.13 -27.03 4.83
CA GLY A 259 9.46 -26.83 5.40
C GLY A 259 10.52 -26.46 4.37
N GLU A 260 10.12 -25.95 3.21
CA GLU A 260 11.00 -25.43 2.17
C GLU A 260 11.22 -23.93 2.36
N THR A 261 12.43 -23.46 2.11
CA THR A 261 12.75 -22.01 2.22
C THR A 261 12.14 -21.24 1.06
N VAL A 262 11.43 -20.15 1.39
CA VAL A 262 10.89 -19.18 0.44
C VAL A 262 11.51 -17.82 0.73
N LEU A 263 11.92 -17.11 -0.33
CA LEU A 263 12.43 -15.74 -0.25
C LEU A 263 11.24 -14.77 -0.27
N ARG A 264 11.13 -13.89 0.72
CA ARG A 264 10.22 -12.74 0.68
C ARG A 264 11.01 -11.45 0.55
N GLN A 265 10.59 -10.54 -0.32
CA GLN A 265 11.21 -9.23 -0.51
C GLN A 265 10.15 -8.15 -0.65
N GLY A 266 10.25 -7.07 0.15
CA GLY A 266 9.61 -5.78 -0.05
C GLY A 266 10.52 -4.81 -0.81
N CYS A 267 9.98 -3.74 -1.37
CA CYS A 267 10.77 -2.74 -2.10
C CYS A 267 10.51 -1.29 -1.67
N GLY A 268 9.77 -1.08 -0.59
CA GLY A 268 9.41 0.24 -0.10
C GLY A 268 8.25 0.87 -0.85
N THR A 269 8.13 2.19 -0.79
CA THR A 269 7.04 2.98 -1.38
C THR A 269 7.60 4.09 -2.27
N LYS A 270 6.76 4.63 -3.19
CA LYS A 270 7.10 5.80 -4.02
C LYS A 270 8.44 5.70 -4.73
N LEU A 271 8.77 4.51 -5.20
CA LEU A 271 10.04 4.22 -5.86
C LEU A 271 11.29 4.61 -5.03
N GLU A 272 11.23 4.55 -3.70
CA GLU A 272 12.41 4.64 -2.84
C GLU A 272 13.34 3.44 -3.02
N GLY A 273 12.76 2.30 -3.43
CA GLY A 273 13.45 1.09 -3.81
C GLY A 273 12.92 0.51 -5.12
N ILE A 274 13.82 -0.13 -5.87
CA ILE A 274 13.48 -1.03 -6.97
C ILE A 274 13.87 -2.43 -6.52
N GLY A 275 12.89 -3.28 -6.32
CA GLY A 275 13.13 -4.66 -5.93
C GLY A 275 13.63 -5.48 -7.13
N TYR A 276 14.42 -6.52 -6.84
CA TYR A 276 14.83 -7.48 -7.85
C TYR A 276 14.83 -8.90 -7.32
N LEU A 277 14.47 -9.84 -8.19
CA LEU A 277 14.68 -11.27 -8.02
C LEU A 277 15.49 -11.77 -9.22
N LYS A 278 16.69 -12.27 -8.97
CA LYS A 278 17.55 -12.86 -9.99
C LYS A 278 17.50 -14.39 -9.91
N ILE A 279 17.23 -15.04 -11.01
CA ILE A 279 17.32 -16.50 -11.17
C ILE A 279 18.54 -16.79 -12.03
N ALA A 280 19.54 -17.49 -11.45
CA ALA A 280 20.81 -17.74 -12.12
C ALA A 280 20.66 -18.73 -13.28
N ALA A 281 21.26 -18.42 -14.41
CA ALA A 281 21.19 -19.23 -15.64
C ALA A 281 21.71 -20.65 -15.44
N LYS A 282 22.76 -20.83 -14.63
CA LYS A 282 23.47 -22.11 -14.50
C LYS A 282 22.63 -23.19 -13.79
N ASP A 283 22.00 -22.84 -12.68
CA ASP A 283 21.39 -23.80 -11.74
C ASP A 283 20.03 -23.36 -11.19
N GLY A 284 19.52 -22.19 -11.62
CA GLY A 284 18.27 -21.63 -11.13
C GLY A 284 18.33 -21.12 -9.69
N ALA A 285 19.53 -20.94 -9.13
CA ALA A 285 19.69 -20.35 -7.81
C ALA A 285 19.11 -18.94 -7.79
N MET A 286 18.30 -18.63 -6.76
CA MET A 286 17.62 -17.36 -6.62
C MET A 286 18.34 -16.43 -5.64
N LYS A 287 18.32 -15.14 -5.95
CA LYS A 287 18.75 -14.07 -5.08
C LYS A 287 17.80 -12.88 -5.23
N ALA A 288 17.20 -12.49 -4.12
CA ALA A 288 16.37 -11.29 -4.05
C ALA A 288 17.12 -10.15 -3.34
N GLY A 289 16.65 -8.92 -3.55
CA GLY A 289 17.15 -7.73 -2.88
C GLY A 289 16.42 -6.48 -3.37
N VAL A 290 16.84 -5.32 -2.86
CA VAL A 290 16.30 -4.03 -3.23
C VAL A 290 17.44 -3.06 -3.51
N MET A 291 17.31 -2.29 -4.58
CA MET A 291 18.16 -1.14 -4.87
C MET A 291 17.47 0.09 -4.29
N LEU A 292 18.04 0.65 -3.23
CA LEU A 292 17.47 1.84 -2.59
C LEU A 292 17.95 3.11 -3.32
N TRP A 293 17.06 4.09 -3.39
CA TRP A 293 17.41 5.41 -3.88
C TRP A 293 18.47 6.05 -2.97
N ASN A 294 19.57 6.47 -3.59
CA ASN A 294 20.58 7.30 -2.94
C ASN A 294 20.86 8.51 -3.82
N CYS A 295 20.51 9.70 -3.36
CA CYS A 295 20.71 10.95 -4.10
C CYS A 295 22.19 11.26 -4.43
N ASP A 296 23.14 10.66 -3.71
CA ASP A 296 24.57 10.82 -3.98
C ASP A 296 25.04 9.95 -5.17
N ASP A 297 24.35 8.82 -5.42
CA ASP A 297 24.68 7.89 -6.50
C ASP A 297 23.90 8.16 -7.80
N PHE A 298 22.73 8.81 -7.70
CA PHE A 298 21.87 9.14 -8.82
C PHE A 298 21.69 10.65 -8.95
N ASN A 299 22.18 11.20 -10.05
CA ASN A 299 21.88 12.59 -10.39
C ASN A 299 20.52 12.65 -11.12
N ALA A 300 19.45 12.87 -10.35
CA ALA A 300 18.09 12.96 -10.89
C ALA A 300 17.99 13.99 -12.04
N THR A 301 18.69 15.13 -11.93
CA THR A 301 18.72 16.15 -12.98
C THR A 301 19.31 15.62 -14.29
N GLU A 302 20.36 14.79 -14.23
CA GLU A 302 20.92 14.16 -15.42
C GLU A 302 20.00 13.09 -16.01
N LEU A 303 19.31 12.33 -15.14
CA LEU A 303 18.38 11.29 -15.52
C LEU A 303 17.17 11.85 -16.28
N TYR A 304 16.54 12.90 -15.73
CA TYR A 304 15.40 13.57 -16.36
C TYR A 304 15.81 14.47 -17.55
N ALA A 305 17.08 14.79 -17.71
CA ALA A 305 17.60 15.46 -18.90
C ALA A 305 17.78 14.53 -20.11
N LEU A 306 17.58 13.21 -19.94
CA LEU A 306 17.62 12.26 -21.06
C LEU A 306 16.36 12.45 -21.91
N ASP A 307 16.54 12.63 -23.23
CA ASP A 307 15.44 12.71 -24.20
C ASP A 307 14.94 11.30 -24.54
N THR A 308 14.18 10.72 -23.63
CA THR A 308 13.57 9.39 -23.79
C THR A 308 12.05 9.50 -23.88
N ASP A 309 11.39 8.48 -24.40
CA ASP A 309 9.92 8.45 -24.44
C ASP A 309 9.31 8.46 -23.05
N VAL A 310 9.99 7.86 -22.07
CA VAL A 310 9.55 7.86 -20.65
C VAL A 310 9.65 9.26 -20.05
N THR A 311 10.79 9.97 -20.22
CA THR A 311 10.94 11.34 -19.69
C THR A 311 9.96 12.31 -20.32
N LYS A 312 9.65 12.16 -21.61
CA LYS A 312 8.59 12.94 -22.28
C LYS A 312 7.21 12.64 -21.69
N ALA A 313 6.87 11.36 -21.51
CA ALA A 313 5.58 10.98 -20.93
C ALA A 313 5.43 11.51 -19.48
N VAL A 314 6.50 11.50 -18.68
CA VAL A 314 6.51 12.09 -17.34
C VAL A 314 6.27 13.60 -17.43
N SER A 315 7.03 14.32 -18.27
CA SER A 315 6.88 15.78 -18.44
C SER A 315 5.47 16.15 -18.90
N GLU A 316 4.93 15.46 -19.91
CA GLU A 316 3.55 15.69 -20.39
C GLU A 316 2.49 15.46 -19.31
N ALA A 317 2.72 14.49 -18.41
CA ALA A 317 1.78 14.19 -17.32
C ALA A 317 1.86 15.21 -16.17
N THR A 318 3.00 15.89 -15.98
CA THR A 318 3.28 16.64 -14.75
C THR A 318 3.41 18.15 -14.94
N ASP A 319 3.78 18.66 -16.13
CA ASP A 319 4.13 20.09 -16.31
C ASP A 319 2.97 21.07 -16.04
N GLU A 320 1.78 20.83 -16.62
CA GLU A 320 0.60 21.70 -16.38
C GLU A 320 0.12 21.59 -14.94
N LEU A 321 0.15 20.39 -14.42
CA LEU A 321 -0.25 20.08 -13.07
C LEU A 321 0.66 20.74 -12.03
N ASN A 322 1.99 20.61 -12.22
CA ASN A 322 2.98 21.16 -11.31
C ASN A 322 2.88 22.69 -11.18
N ALA A 323 2.57 23.39 -12.28
CA ALA A 323 2.36 24.84 -12.23
C ALA A 323 1.16 25.23 -11.35
N ALA A 324 0.05 24.51 -11.46
CA ALA A 324 -1.15 24.76 -10.64
C ALA A 324 -0.93 24.35 -9.17
N LEU A 325 -0.18 23.29 -8.93
CA LEU A 325 0.12 22.76 -7.60
C LEU A 325 1.12 23.61 -6.83
N ALA A 326 2.00 24.32 -7.50
CA ALA A 326 2.98 25.24 -6.88
C ALA A 326 2.38 26.54 -6.34
N GLU A 327 1.09 26.81 -6.57
CA GLU A 327 0.40 28.00 -6.04
C GLU A 327 0.45 28.01 -4.52
N VAL A 328 1.04 29.07 -3.91
CA VAL A 328 1.03 29.31 -2.47
C VAL A 328 -0.37 29.77 -2.06
N VAL A 329 -1.05 28.99 -1.25
CA VAL A 329 -2.44 29.21 -0.84
C VAL A 329 -2.59 29.67 0.61
N ALA A 330 -1.57 29.41 1.46
CA ALA A 330 -1.58 29.76 2.87
C ALA A 330 -0.16 29.74 3.46
N LYS A 331 -0.04 29.91 4.79
CA LYS A 331 1.22 29.78 5.55
C LYS A 331 1.00 28.99 6.84
N SER A 332 2.08 28.39 7.34
CA SER A 332 2.12 27.83 8.69
C SER A 332 3.31 28.39 9.45
N ASP A 333 3.05 28.86 10.68
CA ASP A 333 4.11 29.30 11.61
C ASP A 333 4.75 28.10 12.34
N VAL A 334 4.13 26.91 12.25
CA VAL A 334 4.50 25.71 13.00
C VAL A 334 4.60 24.49 12.08
N ASP A 335 5.40 23.51 12.48
CA ASP A 335 5.41 22.20 11.82
C ASP A 335 4.13 21.41 12.19
N LEU A 336 3.41 20.94 11.17
CA LEU A 336 2.24 20.08 11.32
C LEU A 336 2.65 18.63 10.98
N THR A 337 2.51 17.72 11.92
CA THR A 337 3.17 16.40 11.81
C THR A 337 2.20 15.22 11.85
N ILE A 338 2.57 14.17 11.10
CA ILE A 338 2.03 12.82 11.25
C ILE A 338 2.96 11.90 12.05
N ASN A 339 4.17 12.39 12.41
CA ASN A 339 5.24 11.63 13.02
C ASN A 339 5.59 12.18 14.41
N ASP A 340 6.17 11.30 15.25
CA ASP A 340 6.79 11.71 16.51
C ASP A 340 8.06 12.53 16.20
N PRO A 341 8.14 13.80 16.61
CA PRO A 341 9.30 14.65 16.33
C PRO A 341 10.54 14.26 17.15
N THR A 342 10.40 13.38 18.15
CA THR A 342 11.46 12.98 19.08
C THR A 342 11.96 11.56 18.88
N ALA A 343 11.26 10.75 18.11
CA ALA A 343 11.57 9.34 17.90
C ALA A 343 11.88 9.02 16.43
N THR A 344 12.83 8.12 16.23
CA THR A 344 13.16 7.53 14.93
C THR A 344 13.26 6.02 15.06
N LYS A 345 12.93 5.31 14.00
CA LYS A 345 13.14 3.86 13.90
C LYS A 345 14.64 3.53 13.85
N GLU A 346 14.98 2.25 13.95
CA GLU A 346 16.39 1.79 13.90
C GLU A 346 17.10 2.14 12.58
N ASP A 347 16.34 2.21 11.48
CA ASP A 347 16.81 2.63 10.15
C ASP A 347 16.95 4.15 9.98
N GLY A 348 16.60 4.94 11.00
CA GLY A 348 16.62 6.40 10.98
C GLY A 348 15.35 7.05 10.41
N SER A 349 14.37 6.28 9.96
CA SER A 349 13.10 6.81 9.50
C SER A 349 12.24 7.35 10.65
N PRO A 350 11.32 8.30 10.40
CA PRO A 350 10.40 8.80 11.43
C PRO A 350 9.47 7.71 11.98
N VAL A 351 9.12 7.82 13.26
CA VAL A 351 8.06 7.02 13.86
C VAL A 351 6.72 7.69 13.57
N ARG A 352 5.87 7.06 12.78
CA ARG A 352 4.52 7.55 12.49
C ARG A 352 3.63 7.38 13.73
N ILE A 353 2.88 8.43 14.09
CA ILE A 353 1.97 8.41 15.25
C ILE A 353 0.52 8.80 14.90
N ILE A 354 0.27 9.36 13.72
CA ILE A 354 -1.07 9.81 13.29
C ILE A 354 -2.13 8.69 13.36
N ARG A 355 -1.72 7.42 13.33
CA ARG A 355 -2.60 6.24 13.39
C ARG A 355 -2.69 5.61 14.78
N SER A 356 -2.08 6.23 15.80
CA SER A 356 -2.04 5.67 17.16
C SER A 356 -2.07 6.71 18.29
N ALA A 357 -1.92 7.99 17.96
CA ALA A 357 -1.91 9.08 18.91
C ALA A 357 -2.43 10.38 18.29
N GLU A 358 -2.86 11.31 19.13
CA GLU A 358 -3.22 12.66 18.72
C GLU A 358 -2.04 13.40 18.12
N THR A 359 -2.28 14.20 17.08
CA THR A 359 -1.28 15.09 16.47
C THR A 359 -1.90 16.43 16.12
N ASN A 360 -1.08 17.47 16.06
CA ASN A 360 -1.54 18.81 15.68
C ASN A 360 -2.12 18.87 14.25
N LEU A 361 -1.61 18.07 13.32
CA LEU A 361 -2.18 17.98 11.97
C LEU A 361 -3.54 17.27 11.98
N GLY A 362 -3.68 16.22 12.81
CA GLY A 362 -4.95 15.54 13.01
C GLY A 362 -6.02 16.48 13.59
N ASP A 363 -5.64 17.28 14.57
CA ASP A 363 -6.51 18.29 15.17
C ASP A 363 -6.94 19.37 14.15
N LEU A 364 -5.97 19.87 13.36
CA LEU A 364 -6.25 20.85 12.30
C LEU A 364 -7.24 20.31 11.27
N CYS A 365 -7.07 19.05 10.84
CA CYS A 365 -7.98 18.40 9.90
C CYS A 365 -9.38 18.23 10.50
N ALA A 366 -9.50 17.75 11.74
CA ALA A 366 -10.79 17.57 12.40
C ALA A 366 -11.50 18.92 12.64
N ASP A 367 -10.75 19.96 13.01
CA ASP A 367 -11.30 21.33 13.15
C ASP A 367 -11.81 21.87 11.82
N ALA A 368 -11.13 21.58 10.71
CA ALA A 368 -11.57 21.96 9.38
C ALA A 368 -12.95 21.39 9.04
N TYR A 369 -13.16 20.10 9.29
CA TYR A 369 -14.46 19.47 9.07
C TYR A 369 -15.56 20.09 9.94
N ARG A 370 -15.25 20.32 11.22
CA ARG A 370 -16.21 20.94 12.14
C ARG A 370 -16.52 22.40 11.76
N TYR A 371 -15.52 23.15 11.34
CA TYR A 371 -15.69 24.56 10.92
C TYR A 371 -16.59 24.66 9.69
N VAL A 372 -16.31 23.88 8.65
CA VAL A 372 -17.05 23.95 7.38
C VAL A 372 -18.49 23.45 7.53
N SER A 373 -18.69 22.39 8.32
CA SER A 373 -20.02 21.78 8.49
C SER A 373 -20.90 22.46 9.54
N GLY A 374 -20.29 23.07 10.55
CA GLY A 374 -21.00 23.56 11.74
C GLY A 374 -21.53 22.46 12.67
N ALA A 375 -21.03 21.22 12.54
CA ALA A 375 -21.46 20.09 13.35
C ALA A 375 -21.01 20.20 14.83
N ASP A 376 -21.71 19.47 15.72
CA ASP A 376 -21.32 19.37 17.14
C ASP A 376 -19.96 18.72 17.30
N VAL A 377 -19.71 17.65 16.51
CA VAL A 377 -18.51 16.81 16.55
C VAL A 377 -18.00 16.57 15.13
N ALA A 378 -16.68 16.49 14.97
CA ALA A 378 -16.08 16.02 13.71
C ALA A 378 -15.02 14.95 13.95
N PHE A 379 -14.90 14.04 12.98
CA PHE A 379 -13.93 12.95 12.94
C PHE A 379 -13.10 12.99 11.67
N VAL A 380 -11.82 12.67 11.78
CA VAL A 380 -10.96 12.36 10.62
C VAL A 380 -10.09 11.16 10.99
N ASN A 381 -10.09 10.12 10.18
CA ASN A 381 -9.26 8.95 10.43
C ASN A 381 -7.78 9.22 10.11
N GLY A 382 -6.89 8.67 10.92
CA GLY A 382 -5.43 8.83 10.75
C GLY A 382 -4.91 8.25 9.42
N GLY A 383 -5.60 7.25 8.86
CA GLY A 383 -5.33 6.71 7.55
C GLY A 383 -5.57 7.70 6.40
N GLY A 384 -6.48 8.65 6.60
CA GLY A 384 -6.82 9.71 5.65
C GLY A 384 -5.84 10.90 5.62
N ILE A 385 -4.88 10.98 6.56
CA ILE A 385 -3.91 12.07 6.69
C ILE A 385 -2.51 11.56 6.34
N ARG A 386 -2.01 11.89 5.15
CA ARG A 386 -0.90 11.14 4.53
C ARG A 386 0.47 11.78 4.66
N VAL A 387 0.59 13.10 4.79
CA VAL A 387 1.87 13.83 4.76
C VAL A 387 1.87 14.96 5.77
N SER A 388 3.02 15.18 6.43
CA SER A 388 3.26 16.36 7.28
C SER A 388 3.43 17.64 6.47
N ILE A 389 3.05 18.80 7.02
CA ILE A 389 3.32 20.13 6.44
C ILE A 389 4.38 20.81 7.28
N LYS A 390 5.42 21.34 6.65
CA LYS A 390 6.47 22.11 7.32
C LYS A 390 6.05 23.57 7.53
N ALA A 391 6.61 24.21 8.56
CA ALA A 391 6.47 25.65 8.74
C ALA A 391 7.00 26.41 7.51
N GLY A 392 6.26 27.42 7.07
CA GLY A 392 6.54 28.20 5.87
C GLY A 392 5.32 28.38 4.98
N ASP A 393 5.56 28.58 3.69
CA ASP A 393 4.50 28.66 2.69
C ASP A 393 3.83 27.29 2.52
N ILE A 394 2.51 27.27 2.45
CA ILE A 394 1.69 26.10 2.16
C ILE A 394 1.22 26.22 0.71
N THR A 395 1.58 25.27 -0.12
CA THR A 395 1.14 25.19 -1.51
C THR A 395 -0.15 24.40 -1.66
N ARG A 396 -0.82 24.54 -2.81
CA ARG A 396 -1.97 23.67 -3.15
C ARG A 396 -1.57 22.19 -3.13
N ASN A 397 -0.35 21.88 -3.56
CA ASN A 397 0.21 20.53 -3.52
C ASN A 397 0.30 19.95 -2.10
N ASP A 398 0.72 20.77 -1.11
CA ASP A 398 0.80 20.30 0.28
C ASP A 398 -0.58 19.90 0.81
N ILE A 399 -1.61 20.67 0.50
CA ILE A 399 -3.00 20.37 0.89
C ILE A 399 -3.49 19.07 0.24
N LEU A 400 -3.26 18.89 -1.08
CA LEU A 400 -3.65 17.68 -1.79
C LEU A 400 -2.92 16.45 -1.29
N LYS A 401 -1.65 16.57 -0.91
CA LYS A 401 -0.87 15.47 -0.34
C LYS A 401 -1.33 15.06 1.06
N VAL A 402 -1.88 15.98 1.85
CA VAL A 402 -2.49 15.64 3.14
C VAL A 402 -3.72 14.76 2.93
N HIS A 403 -4.61 15.12 2.01
CA HIS A 403 -5.85 14.42 1.69
C HIS A 403 -5.93 14.04 0.21
N PRO A 404 -5.26 12.96 -0.22
CA PRO A 404 -5.15 12.62 -1.64
C PRO A 404 -6.33 11.80 -2.20
N PHE A 405 -7.30 11.41 -1.34
CA PHE A 405 -8.34 10.44 -1.73
C PHE A 405 -9.54 11.07 -2.44
N GLY A 406 -9.74 12.38 -2.28
CA GLY A 406 -10.90 13.06 -2.87
C GLY A 406 -12.22 12.67 -2.20
N ASN A 407 -12.18 12.32 -0.92
CA ASN A 407 -13.39 12.04 -0.15
C ASN A 407 -14.23 13.30 0.02
N ALA A 408 -15.54 13.15 0.13
CA ALA A 408 -16.46 14.26 0.27
C ALA A 408 -16.98 14.42 1.70
N LEU A 409 -17.02 15.67 2.20
CA LEU A 409 -17.61 16.01 3.49
C LEU A 409 -19.08 15.59 3.54
N CYS A 410 -19.43 14.86 4.59
CA CYS A 410 -20.79 14.47 4.95
C CYS A 410 -21.08 14.84 6.40
N VAL A 411 -22.35 15.04 6.72
CA VAL A 411 -22.85 15.24 8.10
C VAL A 411 -24.03 14.33 8.34
N CYS A 412 -24.01 13.60 9.44
CA CYS A 412 -25.14 12.77 9.86
C CYS A 412 -25.58 13.07 11.29
N GLU A 413 -26.81 12.68 11.62
CA GLU A 413 -27.37 12.67 12.97
C GLU A 413 -27.08 11.31 13.61
N ALA A 414 -26.22 11.31 14.66
CA ALA A 414 -25.84 10.08 15.36
C ALA A 414 -26.15 10.20 16.86
N THR A 415 -26.53 9.09 17.48
CA THR A 415 -26.70 9.03 18.94
C THR A 415 -25.35 9.08 19.64
N GLY A 416 -25.34 9.54 20.90
CA GLY A 416 -24.12 9.50 21.71
C GLY A 416 -23.58 8.08 21.85
N GLN A 417 -24.44 7.05 21.82
CA GLN A 417 -24.00 5.66 21.84
C GLN A 417 -23.20 5.29 20.58
N GLN A 418 -23.63 5.72 19.41
CA GLN A 418 -22.90 5.49 18.15
C GLN A 418 -21.54 6.22 18.16
N ILE A 419 -21.47 7.42 18.71
CA ILE A 419 -20.20 8.14 18.91
C ILE A 419 -19.27 7.35 19.83
N LEU A 420 -19.78 6.85 20.97
CA LEU A 420 -19.01 6.03 21.91
C LEU A 420 -18.49 4.73 21.26
N ASP A 421 -19.30 4.12 20.41
CA ASP A 421 -18.91 2.87 19.71
C ASP A 421 -17.83 3.16 18.66
N ALA A 422 -17.93 4.28 17.93
CA ALA A 422 -16.93 4.71 16.94
C ALA A 422 -15.59 5.05 17.61
N LEU A 423 -15.60 5.73 18.75
CA LEU A 423 -14.38 6.01 19.51
C LEU A 423 -13.74 4.72 20.02
N GLU A 424 -14.52 3.76 20.51
CA GLU A 424 -14.01 2.45 20.96
C GLU A 424 -13.40 1.65 19.81
N LEU A 425 -14.06 1.64 18.63
CA LEU A 425 -13.51 1.03 17.42
C LEU A 425 -12.18 1.66 17.04
N SER A 426 -12.07 3.00 17.09
CA SER A 426 -10.88 3.74 16.70
C SER A 426 -9.64 3.42 17.53
N VAL A 427 -9.82 3.05 18.81
CA VAL A 427 -8.72 2.73 19.73
C VAL A 427 -8.54 1.21 19.93
N SER A 428 -9.25 0.40 19.16
CA SER A 428 -9.29 -1.06 19.35
C SER A 428 -7.93 -1.75 19.17
N VAL A 429 -7.06 -1.21 18.32
CA VAL A 429 -5.76 -1.80 17.97
C VAL A 429 -4.62 -1.24 18.84
N LEU A 430 -4.83 -0.12 19.55
CA LEU A 430 -3.77 0.50 20.36
C LEU A 430 -3.09 -0.49 21.33
N PRO A 431 -1.76 -0.44 21.46
CA PRO A 431 -0.83 0.62 20.99
C PRO A 431 -0.37 0.49 19.53
N GLY A 432 -0.85 -0.51 18.77
CA GLY A 432 -0.58 -0.67 17.36
C GLY A 432 -1.17 0.47 16.50
N GLU A 433 -0.71 0.58 15.27
CA GLU A 433 -1.25 1.53 14.29
C GLU A 433 -2.57 1.02 13.70
N TYR A 434 -3.52 1.93 13.50
CA TYR A 434 -4.80 1.63 12.87
C TYR A 434 -5.25 2.79 11.97
N GLY A 435 -5.56 2.50 10.69
CA GLY A 435 -6.04 3.51 9.75
C GLY A 435 -7.29 4.24 10.24
N GLY A 436 -8.18 3.54 10.93
CA GLY A 436 -9.40 4.05 11.55
C GLY A 436 -9.22 4.78 12.89
N PHE A 437 -7.98 5.06 13.36
CA PHE A 437 -7.76 5.90 14.53
C PHE A 437 -8.30 7.31 14.28
N LEU A 438 -9.25 7.77 15.10
CA LEU A 438 -9.97 9.01 14.89
C LEU A 438 -9.30 10.21 15.57
N HIS A 439 -8.94 11.22 14.79
CA HIS A 439 -8.72 12.57 15.27
C HIS A 439 -10.07 13.27 15.43
N VAL A 440 -10.22 14.08 16.46
CA VAL A 440 -11.54 14.58 16.87
C VAL A 440 -11.58 16.10 17.03
N SER A 441 -12.73 16.70 16.75
CA SER A 441 -13.04 18.09 17.09
C SER A 441 -14.41 18.18 17.72
N GLY A 442 -14.58 19.12 18.68
CA GLY A 442 -15.81 19.30 19.43
C GLY A 442 -16.01 18.32 20.59
N LEU A 443 -15.11 17.35 20.76
CA LEU A 443 -15.13 16.42 21.89
C LEU A 443 -13.73 16.13 22.43
N THR A 444 -13.66 15.59 23.65
CA THR A 444 -12.45 15.05 24.29
C THR A 444 -12.77 13.71 24.94
N PHE A 445 -11.78 12.83 25.08
CA PHE A 445 -11.96 11.53 25.74
C PHE A 445 -10.65 10.97 26.29
N GLU A 446 -10.77 9.99 27.20
CA GLU A 446 -9.65 9.26 27.79
C GLU A 446 -9.60 7.83 27.28
N VAL A 447 -8.39 7.29 27.09
CA VAL A 447 -8.13 5.93 26.62
C VAL A 447 -7.30 5.18 27.63
N ASP A 448 -7.75 4.00 28.06
CA ASP A 448 -6.99 3.08 28.90
C ASP A 448 -6.63 1.82 28.11
N THR A 449 -5.41 1.75 27.61
CA THR A 449 -4.91 0.61 26.84
C THR A 449 -4.57 -0.62 27.68
N SER A 450 -4.61 -0.52 29.01
CA SER A 450 -4.50 -1.69 29.90
C SER A 450 -5.74 -2.58 29.86
N ILE A 451 -6.87 -2.04 29.40
CA ILE A 451 -8.10 -2.78 29.17
C ILE A 451 -7.98 -3.52 27.82
N PRO A 452 -8.19 -4.85 27.78
CA PRO A 452 -8.25 -5.56 26.49
C PRO A 452 -9.38 -5.01 25.61
N THR A 453 -9.15 -4.95 24.29
CA THR A 453 -10.21 -4.50 23.38
C THR A 453 -11.43 -5.43 23.43
N GLY A 454 -12.60 -4.85 23.58
CA GLY A 454 -13.89 -5.55 23.50
C GLY A 454 -14.54 -5.51 22.11
N VAL A 455 -13.91 -4.83 21.14
CA VAL A 455 -14.45 -4.67 19.77
C VAL A 455 -14.53 -6.02 19.09
N LYS A 456 -15.69 -6.32 18.51
CA LYS A 456 -15.94 -7.47 17.64
C LYS A 456 -16.06 -7.02 16.21
N ARG A 457 -15.55 -7.84 15.30
CA ARG A 457 -15.66 -7.65 13.86
C ARG A 457 -16.29 -8.89 13.23
N ASP A 458 -17.01 -8.72 12.15
CA ASP A 458 -17.59 -9.80 11.37
C ASP A 458 -16.57 -10.42 10.38
N GLU A 459 -17.03 -11.38 9.56
CA GLU A 459 -16.21 -12.05 8.54
C GLU A 459 -15.66 -11.09 7.46
N LYS A 460 -16.25 -9.92 7.32
CA LYS A 460 -15.83 -8.85 6.40
C LYS A 460 -14.99 -7.77 7.09
N ASN A 461 -14.55 -8.04 8.32
CA ASN A 461 -13.81 -7.10 9.15
C ASN A 461 -14.59 -5.81 9.51
N MET A 462 -15.92 -5.81 9.35
CA MET A 462 -16.80 -4.71 9.75
C MET A 462 -17.09 -4.76 11.24
N PHE A 463 -17.37 -3.60 11.85
CA PHE A 463 -17.75 -3.53 13.25
C PHE A 463 -19.05 -4.33 13.53
N ALA A 464 -18.99 -5.23 14.50
CA ALA A 464 -20.10 -6.10 14.88
C ALA A 464 -20.57 -5.91 16.34
N GLY A 465 -19.95 -4.98 17.08
CA GLY A 465 -20.33 -4.66 18.47
C GLY A 465 -19.16 -4.66 19.43
N ILE A 466 -19.46 -4.49 20.71
CA ILE A 466 -18.47 -4.43 21.79
C ILE A 466 -18.88 -5.39 22.89
N GLU A 467 -17.94 -6.21 23.38
CA GLU A 467 -18.11 -7.12 24.51
C GLU A 467 -17.08 -6.82 25.61
N GLY A 468 -17.55 -6.64 26.84
CA GLY A 468 -16.70 -6.36 28.00
C GLY A 468 -16.53 -4.88 28.32
N ASP A 469 -15.44 -4.54 29.00
CA ASP A 469 -15.15 -3.16 29.44
C ASP A 469 -14.61 -2.34 28.27
N ARG A 470 -14.93 -1.05 28.23
CA ARG A 470 -14.48 -0.12 27.22
C ARG A 470 -13.13 0.50 27.59
N ARG A 471 -12.28 0.70 26.61
CA ARG A 471 -11.04 1.49 26.71
C ARG A 471 -11.34 2.97 26.81
N VAL A 472 -12.40 3.43 26.12
CA VAL A 472 -12.83 4.83 26.08
C VAL A 472 -13.64 5.19 27.30
N SER A 473 -13.29 6.31 27.94
CA SER A 473 -13.96 6.86 29.12
C SER A 473 -13.93 8.38 29.12
N ASN A 474 -14.69 9.02 29.99
CA ASN A 474 -14.74 10.46 30.21
C ASN A 474 -14.93 11.27 28.91
N VAL A 475 -15.85 10.82 28.04
CA VAL A 475 -16.16 11.52 26.81
C VAL A 475 -16.96 12.78 27.10
N LEU A 476 -16.43 13.94 26.69
CA LEU A 476 -17.10 15.24 26.83
C LEU A 476 -17.36 15.81 25.44
N VAL A 477 -18.59 16.22 25.14
CA VAL A 477 -18.97 16.93 23.92
C VAL A 477 -19.29 18.38 24.29
N GLY A 478 -18.55 19.35 23.71
CA GLY A 478 -18.68 20.77 24.08
C GLY A 478 -18.37 21.03 25.56
N GLY A 479 -17.60 20.15 26.21
CA GLY A 479 -17.23 20.24 27.63
C GLY A 479 -18.21 19.57 28.59
N GLU A 480 -19.34 19.04 28.11
CA GLU A 480 -20.34 18.35 28.92
C GLU A 480 -20.24 16.82 28.67
N PRO A 481 -20.48 15.97 29.68
CA PRO A 481 -20.49 14.53 29.49
C PRO A 481 -21.46 14.11 28.39
N ILE A 482 -20.99 13.20 27.52
CA ILE A 482 -21.82 12.69 26.42
C ILE A 482 -23.05 11.94 26.98
N ASP A 483 -24.22 12.25 26.42
CA ASP A 483 -25.45 11.51 26.71
C ASP A 483 -25.66 10.46 25.60
N PRO A 484 -25.60 9.15 25.91
CA PRO A 484 -25.75 8.08 24.92
C PRO A 484 -27.06 8.13 24.12
N GLU A 485 -28.15 8.64 24.72
CA GLU A 485 -29.48 8.70 24.09
C GLU A 485 -29.70 9.99 23.29
N LYS A 486 -28.86 11.01 23.49
CA LYS A 486 -28.98 12.28 22.77
C LYS A 486 -28.43 12.14 21.36
N THR A 487 -29.09 12.80 20.41
CA THR A 487 -28.60 12.95 19.03
C THR A 487 -27.66 14.14 18.92
N TYR A 488 -26.54 13.93 18.23
CA TYR A 488 -25.52 14.93 17.90
C TYR A 488 -25.32 14.94 16.38
N THR A 489 -24.94 16.09 15.84
CA THR A 489 -24.47 16.17 14.45
C THR A 489 -22.99 15.78 14.38
N VAL A 490 -22.67 14.83 13.51
CA VAL A 490 -21.31 14.31 13.31
C VAL A 490 -20.87 14.59 11.89
N ALA A 491 -19.76 15.31 11.74
CA ALA A 491 -19.13 15.56 10.44
C ALA A 491 -17.92 14.64 10.24
N SER A 492 -17.79 14.12 9.05
CA SER A 492 -16.59 13.47 8.52
C SER A 492 -16.71 13.38 7.02
N HIS A 493 -15.87 12.55 6.38
CA HIS A 493 -15.99 12.26 4.97
C HIS A 493 -16.81 10.98 4.70
N ASN A 494 -17.30 10.88 3.46
CA ASN A 494 -18.13 9.77 3.00
C ASN A 494 -17.50 8.39 3.21
N TYR A 495 -16.18 8.25 3.07
CA TYR A 495 -15.46 7.00 3.36
C TYR A 495 -15.79 6.46 4.76
N LEU A 496 -15.78 7.34 5.78
CA LEU A 496 -15.96 6.96 7.19
C LEU A 496 -17.44 6.85 7.59
N LEU A 497 -18.27 7.83 7.19
CA LEU A 497 -19.65 7.90 7.67
C LEU A 497 -20.62 7.07 6.83
N HIS A 498 -20.39 6.97 5.52
CA HIS A 498 -21.35 6.40 4.58
C HIS A 498 -20.90 5.07 3.97
N ASN A 499 -19.57 4.90 3.78
CA ASN A 499 -19.04 3.81 2.96
C ASN A 499 -18.38 2.67 3.76
N GLY A 500 -18.42 2.72 5.10
CA GLY A 500 -17.89 1.66 5.97
C GLY A 500 -16.35 1.59 6.05
N GLY A 501 -15.66 2.68 5.69
CA GLY A 501 -14.20 2.73 5.69
C GLY A 501 -13.59 2.34 7.04
N ASP A 502 -12.44 1.69 7.04
CA ASP A 502 -11.78 1.09 8.21
C ASP A 502 -12.67 0.11 9.01
N GLY A 503 -13.71 -0.43 8.36
CA GLY A 503 -14.70 -1.31 8.99
C GLY A 503 -15.72 -0.58 9.87
N ASN A 504 -15.82 0.75 9.76
CA ASN A 504 -16.77 1.56 10.53
C ASN A 504 -18.11 1.67 9.81
N ASN A 505 -19.01 0.73 10.05
CA ASN A 505 -20.40 0.73 9.56
C ASN A 505 -21.40 1.35 10.57
N ILE A 506 -20.91 1.94 11.65
CA ILE A 506 -21.72 2.45 12.78
C ILE A 506 -22.69 3.55 12.33
N PHE A 507 -22.26 4.36 11.35
CA PHE A 507 -23.01 5.54 10.88
C PHE A 507 -23.81 5.30 9.60
N GLU A 508 -23.66 4.16 8.93
CA GLU A 508 -24.29 3.89 7.61
C GLU A 508 -25.81 4.11 7.58
N ASN A 509 -26.48 3.79 8.69
CA ASN A 509 -27.92 3.91 8.81
C ASN A 509 -28.38 5.21 9.51
N CYS A 510 -27.49 6.16 9.72
CA CYS A 510 -27.81 7.46 10.27
C CYS A 510 -28.54 8.33 9.25
N THR A 511 -29.28 9.35 9.72
CA THR A 511 -29.88 10.35 8.83
C THR A 511 -28.80 11.34 8.40
N PHE A 512 -28.48 11.36 7.12
CA PHE A 512 -27.54 12.35 6.57
C PHE A 512 -28.25 13.67 6.33
N THR A 513 -27.71 14.75 6.89
CA THR A 513 -28.21 16.11 6.73
C THR A 513 -27.44 16.90 5.67
N GLN A 514 -26.19 16.47 5.40
CA GLN A 514 -25.36 17.00 4.33
C GLN A 514 -24.59 15.84 3.68
N GLU A 515 -24.60 15.80 2.35
CA GLU A 515 -23.86 14.79 1.58
C GLU A 515 -23.05 15.47 0.47
N SER A 516 -21.81 15.03 0.30
CA SER A 516 -20.90 15.45 -0.78
C SER A 516 -20.77 16.98 -0.95
N VAL A 517 -20.68 17.70 0.17
CA VAL A 517 -20.69 19.17 0.19
C VAL A 517 -19.40 19.76 -0.39
N MET A 518 -18.26 19.16 -0.06
CA MET A 518 -16.93 19.67 -0.42
C MET A 518 -15.90 18.53 -0.31
N LEU A 519 -14.90 18.51 -1.18
CA LEU A 519 -13.81 17.51 -1.07
C LEU A 519 -12.94 17.78 0.15
N ASP A 520 -12.39 16.72 0.75
CA ASP A 520 -11.57 16.75 1.97
C ASP A 520 -10.39 17.75 1.90
N ASN A 521 -9.68 17.79 0.78
CA ASN A 521 -8.61 18.76 0.57
C ASN A 521 -9.14 20.21 0.48
N GLN A 522 -10.32 20.43 -0.09
CA GLN A 522 -10.98 21.75 -0.12
C GLN A 522 -11.48 22.15 1.27
N VAL A 523 -11.98 21.20 2.08
CA VAL A 523 -12.38 21.43 3.48
C VAL A 523 -11.20 21.98 4.28
N LEU A 524 -10.03 21.33 4.19
CA LEU A 524 -8.81 21.78 4.86
C LEU A 524 -8.37 23.16 4.36
N LEU A 525 -8.34 23.38 3.05
CA LEU A 525 -7.98 24.66 2.44
C LEU A 525 -8.92 25.79 2.90
N THR A 526 -10.23 25.55 2.87
CA THR A 526 -11.25 26.53 3.29
C THR A 526 -11.05 26.92 4.75
N TYR A 527 -10.83 25.97 5.64
CA TYR A 527 -10.58 26.27 7.05
C TYR A 527 -9.31 27.12 7.25
N ILE A 528 -8.19 26.76 6.59
CA ILE A 528 -6.95 27.53 6.71
C ILE A 528 -7.14 28.96 6.15
N THR A 529 -7.78 29.12 5.00
CA THR A 529 -7.92 30.41 4.32
C THR A 529 -8.98 31.30 4.96
N GLU A 530 -10.12 30.76 5.32
CA GLU A 530 -11.27 31.53 5.85
C GLU A 530 -11.34 31.50 7.39
N GLY A 531 -11.18 30.32 8.02
CA GLY A 531 -11.25 30.14 9.46
C GLY A 531 -10.02 30.71 10.19
N LEU A 532 -8.85 30.50 9.61
CA LEU A 532 -7.56 30.94 10.18
C LEU A 532 -6.97 32.17 9.46
N ASN A 533 -7.70 32.80 8.53
CA ASN A 533 -7.23 33.95 7.75
C ASN A 533 -5.91 33.69 7.00
N GLY A 534 -5.69 32.50 6.50
CA GLY A 534 -4.54 32.09 5.68
C GLY A 534 -3.27 31.74 6.46
N VAL A 535 -3.32 31.69 7.81
CA VAL A 535 -2.15 31.36 8.63
C VAL A 535 -2.48 30.36 9.72
N VAL A 536 -1.82 29.18 9.67
CA VAL A 536 -1.85 28.22 10.78
C VAL A 536 -0.86 28.68 11.84
N GLY A 537 -1.37 29.14 12.98
CA GLY A 537 -0.57 29.78 14.03
C GLY A 537 -0.24 28.87 15.22
N GLU A 538 0.19 29.52 16.31
CA GLU A 538 0.68 28.88 17.54
C GLU A 538 -0.35 27.98 18.25
N GLN A 539 -1.64 28.07 17.94
CA GLN A 539 -2.66 27.18 18.50
C GLN A 539 -2.43 25.71 18.11
N TYR A 540 -1.64 25.44 17.04
CA TYR A 540 -1.24 24.10 16.61
C TYR A 540 0.26 23.84 16.85
N ALA A 541 0.93 24.56 17.75
CA ALA A 541 2.36 24.42 17.98
C ALA A 541 2.77 23.09 18.64
N ASN A 542 1.87 22.49 19.44
CA ASN A 542 2.17 21.21 20.09
C ASN A 542 2.02 20.04 19.09
N PRO A 543 3.10 19.34 18.71
CA PRO A 543 3.04 18.24 17.74
C PRO A 543 2.15 17.07 18.19
N TYR A 544 1.91 16.94 19.50
CA TYR A 544 1.05 15.91 20.10
C TYR A 544 -0.40 16.38 20.32
N GLY A 545 -0.82 17.45 19.63
CA GLY A 545 -2.17 17.97 19.68
C GLY A 545 -2.49 18.78 20.95
N GLU A 546 -3.77 19.05 21.15
CA GLU A 546 -4.27 19.90 22.23
C GLU A 546 -4.70 19.11 23.48
N GLY A 547 -4.53 17.78 23.50
CA GLY A 547 -4.94 16.91 24.59
C GLY A 547 -6.44 16.56 24.52
N ARG A 548 -6.96 16.40 23.33
CA ARG A 548 -8.33 15.93 23.09
C ARG A 548 -8.45 14.42 23.33
N ILE A 549 -7.35 13.68 23.11
CA ILE A 549 -7.22 12.24 23.29
C ILE A 549 -6.19 11.96 24.37
N ILE A 550 -6.64 11.58 25.56
CA ILE A 550 -5.79 11.45 26.74
C ILE A 550 -5.52 9.97 27.02
N ALA A 551 -4.30 9.51 26.72
CA ALA A 551 -3.85 8.15 27.09
C ALA A 551 -3.58 8.06 28.60
N LYS A 552 -4.04 6.95 29.24
CA LYS A 552 -3.82 6.63 30.66
C LYS A 552 -2.74 5.59 30.84
#